data_bb1355a0a2015828eff87635d79fbe0a
#
_entry.id   bb1355a0a2015828eff87635d79fbe0a
#
_cell.length_a   1.000
_cell.length_b   1.000
_cell.length_c   1.000
_cell.angle_alpha   90.00
_cell.angle_beta   90.00
_cell.angle_gamma   90.00
#
_symmetry.space_group_name_H-M   'P 1'
#
loop_
_entity.id
_entity.type
_entity.pdbx_description
1 polymer ?
#
loop_
_entity_poly.entity_id
_entity_poly.type
_entity_poly.pdbx_seq_one_letter_code
_entity_poly.pdbx_strand_id
1 'polypeptide(L)'
;MQIHWHEGLFLLPHHLQRIQRSILEVSSFERRLNWAYPYGLVDARLSNDDLENMRLRFDRLHAVMPSGQEILFPSDAELPAMDIKQAFESRGRFTVYLGVPLWFSARANCVNPGQTVDPRAKILYRIAETEIADENTGENVKTVLHRRVNARLLLEHEDRSDLEVIPLLRVTRAAGEEVGLPRRDPEFVGPCLVLNGSATLRELVRDLSSQVLGSRQELVLQITRGGFSIDTMRGIQFEQVMRLRTLNRFGARLEALIETGNLAPFEIYLELRELLGELAALHPDRDLYDSAPYQHDNPYPCFSELTAKIRELLRGSVAPSFLKAPFVKANGVRKAALTEEHFLRPSDYFLGIRTKEDPRSLAQLVEDADRFKLMPESLAGRAIRGVILKEERFPPLELPAQSNLYYFRLLRGESARSWQQIQNEKSAIVRWTGNESADYDLTLYMTLPKSET
;
A
#
# COMPACT_ATOMS: atom_id res chain seq x y z
N MET A 1 14.03 -23.69 -35.78
CA MET A 1 14.02 -24.59 -36.98
C MET A 1 12.57 -24.65 -37.46
N GLN A 2 12.33 -24.31 -38.74
CA GLN A 2 11.01 -24.34 -39.37
C GLN A 2 10.89 -25.58 -40.27
N ILE A 3 9.67 -26.09 -40.44
CA ILE A 3 9.41 -27.22 -41.33
C ILE A 3 9.32 -26.66 -42.76
N HIS A 4 10.01 -27.36 -43.71
CA HIS A 4 9.87 -27.07 -45.12
C HIS A 4 8.64 -27.79 -45.68
N TRP A 5 7.60 -27.02 -46.00
CA TRP A 5 6.37 -27.54 -46.60
C TRP A 5 6.49 -27.53 -48.13
N HIS A 6 6.23 -28.68 -48.74
CA HIS A 6 6.25 -28.82 -50.17
C HIS A 6 5.16 -29.80 -50.61
N GLU A 7 4.76 -29.72 -51.88
CA GLU A 7 3.78 -30.62 -52.45
C GLU A 7 4.29 -32.06 -52.44
N GLY A 8 3.41 -33.01 -52.05
CA GLY A 8 3.77 -34.41 -51.90
C GLY A 8 4.45 -34.78 -50.57
N LEU A 9 4.57 -33.84 -49.64
CA LEU A 9 5.11 -34.16 -48.29
C LEU A 9 4.24 -35.19 -47.57
N PHE A 10 4.82 -36.33 -47.22
CA PHE A 10 4.18 -37.31 -46.35
C PHE A 10 4.21 -36.85 -44.89
N LEU A 11 3.01 -36.61 -44.30
CA LEU A 11 2.89 -36.09 -42.97
C LEU A 11 3.27 -37.15 -41.92
N LEU A 12 4.29 -36.83 -41.11
CA LEU A 12 4.74 -37.66 -39.99
C LEU A 12 4.46 -37.02 -38.65
N PRO A 13 4.30 -37.77 -37.56
CA PRO A 13 4.16 -37.22 -36.20
C PRO A 13 5.25 -36.19 -35.83
N HIS A 14 6.49 -36.39 -36.34
CA HIS A 14 7.61 -35.47 -36.15
C HIS A 14 7.29 -34.02 -36.61
N HIS A 15 6.56 -33.84 -37.71
CA HIS A 15 6.18 -32.55 -38.23
C HIS A 15 5.25 -31.84 -37.24
N LEU A 16 4.20 -32.54 -36.75
CA LEU A 16 3.24 -32.00 -35.78
C LEU A 16 3.87 -31.70 -34.41
N GLN A 17 4.73 -32.59 -33.93
CA GLN A 17 5.50 -32.40 -32.68
C GLN A 17 6.40 -31.17 -32.80
N ARG A 18 7.05 -30.97 -33.96
CA ARG A 18 7.87 -29.76 -34.20
C ARG A 18 7.04 -28.48 -34.26
N ILE A 19 5.85 -28.50 -34.84
CA ILE A 19 4.92 -27.35 -34.82
C ILE A 19 4.56 -27.00 -33.41
N GLN A 20 4.09 -27.98 -32.61
CA GLN A 20 3.75 -27.75 -31.19
C GLN A 20 4.93 -27.14 -30.42
N ARG A 21 6.12 -27.69 -30.62
CA ARG A 21 7.34 -27.17 -29.99
C ARG A 21 7.65 -25.74 -30.41
N SER A 22 7.50 -25.44 -31.71
CA SER A 22 7.73 -24.09 -32.25
C SER A 22 6.77 -23.06 -31.64
N ILE A 23 5.50 -23.43 -31.45
CA ILE A 23 4.50 -22.55 -30.79
C ILE A 23 4.95 -22.24 -29.35
N LEU A 24 5.35 -23.24 -28.59
CA LEU A 24 5.84 -23.03 -27.21
C LEU A 24 7.11 -22.16 -27.18
N GLU A 25 8.04 -22.38 -28.13
CA GLU A 25 9.28 -21.59 -28.24
C GLU A 25 8.98 -20.12 -28.55
N VAL A 26 8.05 -19.84 -29.47
CA VAL A 26 7.63 -18.47 -29.83
C VAL A 26 6.92 -17.80 -28.65
N SER A 27 5.95 -18.47 -28.04
CA SER A 27 5.21 -17.92 -26.89
C SER A 27 6.15 -17.61 -25.72
N SER A 28 7.11 -18.51 -25.43
CA SER A 28 8.11 -18.27 -24.39
C SER A 28 9.06 -17.13 -24.72
N PHE A 29 9.44 -16.99 -26.00
CA PHE A 29 10.29 -15.89 -26.47
C PHE A 29 9.59 -14.54 -26.31
N GLU A 30 8.33 -14.41 -26.79
CA GLU A 30 7.52 -13.20 -26.65
C GLU A 30 7.33 -12.81 -25.18
N ARG A 31 7.06 -13.78 -24.32
CA ARG A 31 6.93 -13.53 -22.89
C ARG A 31 8.22 -12.97 -22.28
N ARG A 32 9.38 -13.49 -22.66
CA ARG A 32 10.70 -13.02 -22.19
C ARG A 32 11.06 -11.61 -22.69
N LEU A 33 10.51 -11.19 -23.84
CA LEU A 33 10.71 -9.82 -24.33
C LEU A 33 9.84 -8.81 -23.62
N ASN A 34 8.63 -9.21 -23.22
CA ASN A 34 7.63 -8.29 -22.66
C ASN A 34 7.65 -8.21 -21.13
N TRP A 35 8.16 -9.23 -20.45
CA TRP A 35 8.12 -9.34 -18.99
C TRP A 35 9.53 -9.46 -18.42
N ALA A 36 9.86 -8.61 -17.45
CA ALA A 36 11.16 -8.65 -16.77
C ALA A 36 11.40 -9.99 -16.06
N TYR A 37 10.33 -10.59 -15.52
CA TYR A 37 10.34 -11.89 -14.84
C TYR A 37 9.24 -12.78 -15.42
N PRO A 38 9.54 -13.56 -16.48
CA PRO A 38 8.54 -14.25 -17.28
C PRO A 38 8.11 -15.62 -16.72
N TYR A 39 8.27 -15.87 -15.43
CA TYR A 39 7.96 -17.14 -14.77
C TYR A 39 7.36 -16.93 -13.39
N GLY A 40 6.76 -17.97 -12.84
CA GLY A 40 6.19 -17.96 -11.49
C GLY A 40 4.74 -18.42 -11.44
N LEU A 41 4.14 -18.26 -10.28
CA LEU A 41 2.76 -18.66 -9.99
C LEU A 41 1.76 -17.68 -10.62
N VAL A 42 0.72 -18.24 -11.24
CA VAL A 42 -0.48 -17.53 -11.68
C VAL A 42 -1.60 -17.74 -10.66
N ASP A 43 -1.74 -18.97 -10.15
CA ASP A 43 -2.69 -19.34 -9.13
C ASP A 43 -2.23 -20.60 -8.40
N ALA A 44 -2.47 -20.68 -7.09
CA ALA A 44 -2.14 -21.84 -6.30
C ALA A 44 -3.09 -22.00 -5.12
N ARG A 45 -3.66 -23.20 -4.97
CA ARG A 45 -4.48 -23.56 -3.83
C ARG A 45 -3.90 -24.79 -3.13
N LEU A 46 -3.33 -24.55 -1.97
CA LEU A 46 -2.82 -25.61 -1.08
C LEU A 46 -3.96 -26.14 -0.21
N SER A 47 -4.01 -27.46 0.00
CA SER A 47 -4.90 -28.08 0.98
C SER A 47 -4.33 -27.88 2.40
N ASN A 48 -5.01 -27.10 3.21
CA ASN A 48 -4.59 -26.88 4.60
C ASN A 48 -4.78 -28.14 5.45
N ASP A 49 -5.86 -28.89 5.24
CA ASP A 49 -6.16 -30.12 5.96
C ASP A 49 -5.05 -31.18 5.74
N ASP A 50 -4.56 -31.31 4.50
CA ASP A 50 -3.43 -32.19 4.21
C ASP A 50 -2.14 -31.68 4.85
N LEU A 51 -1.91 -30.37 4.86
CA LEU A 51 -0.72 -29.79 5.47
C LEU A 51 -0.66 -30.08 6.98
N GLU A 52 -1.76 -29.90 7.71
CA GLU A 52 -1.86 -30.25 9.12
C GLU A 52 -1.58 -31.74 9.38
N ASN A 53 -1.92 -32.60 8.40
CA ASN A 53 -1.62 -34.03 8.43
C ASN A 53 -0.24 -34.40 7.86
N MET A 54 0.71 -33.46 7.88
CA MET A 54 2.09 -33.66 7.39
C MET A 54 2.18 -34.05 5.90
N ARG A 55 1.20 -33.70 5.11
CA ARG A 55 1.19 -33.95 3.66
C ARG A 55 1.03 -32.62 2.91
N LEU A 56 1.86 -32.40 1.94
CA LEU A 56 1.79 -31.22 1.08
C LEU A 56 1.09 -31.61 -0.22
N ARG A 57 -0.15 -31.12 -0.39
CA ARG A 57 -0.98 -31.37 -1.57
C ARG A 57 -1.59 -30.07 -2.06
N PHE A 58 -1.49 -29.86 -3.35
CA PHE A 58 -2.23 -28.77 -4.00
C PHE A 58 -3.55 -29.29 -4.55
N ASP A 59 -4.62 -28.52 -4.41
CA ASP A 59 -5.89 -28.77 -5.09
C ASP A 59 -5.86 -28.21 -6.51
N ARG A 60 -5.14 -27.08 -6.68
CA ARG A 60 -4.93 -26.42 -7.97
C ARG A 60 -3.57 -25.73 -7.97
N LEU A 61 -2.87 -25.82 -9.08
CA LEU A 61 -1.63 -25.07 -9.31
C LEU A 61 -1.56 -24.68 -10.78
N HIS A 62 -1.43 -23.38 -11.02
CA HIS A 62 -1.11 -22.82 -12.31
C HIS A 62 0.21 -22.06 -12.18
N ALA A 63 1.22 -22.52 -12.91
CA ALA A 63 2.55 -21.93 -12.89
C ALA A 63 3.16 -21.91 -14.29
N VAL A 64 4.09 -21.00 -14.52
CA VAL A 64 4.93 -20.96 -15.71
C VAL A 64 6.37 -21.08 -15.26
N MET A 65 7.08 -22.07 -15.83
CA MET A 65 8.49 -22.32 -15.54
C MET A 65 9.39 -21.33 -16.31
N PRO A 66 10.67 -21.13 -15.89
CA PRO A 66 11.61 -20.25 -16.60
C PRO A 66 11.81 -20.61 -18.08
N SER A 67 11.70 -21.88 -18.47
CA SER A 67 11.70 -22.31 -19.88
C SER A 67 10.47 -21.85 -20.66
N GLY A 68 9.42 -21.44 -19.98
CA GLY A 68 8.11 -21.15 -20.54
C GLY A 68 7.14 -22.33 -20.51
N GLN A 69 7.56 -23.49 -19.96
CA GLN A 69 6.64 -24.61 -19.77
C GLN A 69 5.55 -24.24 -18.77
N GLU A 70 4.32 -24.36 -19.22
CA GLU A 70 3.12 -24.12 -18.39
C GLU A 70 2.76 -25.39 -17.62
N ILE A 71 2.34 -25.23 -16.38
CA ILE A 71 1.91 -26.28 -15.46
C ILE A 71 0.49 -25.97 -15.01
N LEU A 72 -0.46 -26.75 -15.51
CA LEU A 72 -1.87 -26.67 -15.16
C LEU A 72 -2.28 -27.95 -14.42
N PHE A 73 -2.22 -27.92 -13.10
CA PHE A 73 -2.67 -29.04 -12.27
C PHE A 73 -4.11 -28.76 -11.75
N PRO A 74 -5.05 -29.69 -11.82
CA PRO A 74 -4.90 -31.12 -12.21
C PRO A 74 -5.14 -31.43 -13.70
N SER A 75 -5.45 -30.46 -14.58
CA SER A 75 -5.86 -30.73 -15.98
C SER A 75 -4.75 -31.35 -16.83
N ASP A 76 -3.60 -30.65 -16.96
CA ASP A 76 -2.54 -30.97 -17.92
C ASP A 76 -1.21 -31.37 -17.27
N ALA A 77 -1.18 -31.43 -15.93
CA ALA A 77 -0.03 -31.84 -15.17
C ALA A 77 -0.37 -32.89 -14.11
N GLU A 78 0.62 -33.68 -13.73
CA GLU A 78 0.62 -34.50 -12.54
C GLU A 78 1.45 -33.82 -11.48
N LEU A 79 0.95 -33.77 -10.24
CA LEU A 79 1.67 -33.23 -9.08
C LEU A 79 1.31 -34.06 -7.83
N PRO A 80 2.03 -35.18 -7.60
CA PRO A 80 1.77 -36.02 -6.44
C PRO A 80 1.96 -35.27 -5.12
N ALA A 81 1.12 -35.59 -4.13
CA ALA A 81 1.30 -35.09 -2.77
C ALA A 81 2.62 -35.60 -2.19
N MET A 82 3.28 -34.77 -1.36
CA MET A 82 4.54 -35.06 -0.70
C MET A 82 4.33 -35.26 0.80
N ASP A 83 4.88 -36.33 1.37
CA ASP A 83 5.01 -36.49 2.81
C ASP A 83 6.16 -35.61 3.31
N ILE A 84 5.87 -34.73 4.28
CA ILE A 84 6.84 -33.79 4.84
C ILE A 84 7.22 -34.10 6.29
N LYS A 85 6.69 -35.19 6.85
CA LYS A 85 6.87 -35.53 8.28
C LYS A 85 8.33 -35.57 8.70
N GLN A 86 9.15 -36.34 8.00
CA GLN A 86 10.58 -36.48 8.29
C GLN A 86 11.34 -35.15 8.16
N ALA A 87 11.05 -34.37 7.14
CA ALA A 87 11.67 -33.06 6.92
C ALA A 87 11.28 -32.07 8.02
N PHE A 88 10.00 -32.09 8.42
CA PHE A 88 9.46 -31.21 9.43
C PHE A 88 9.98 -31.53 10.84
N GLU A 89 10.08 -32.81 11.20
CA GLU A 89 10.66 -33.25 12.46
C GLU A 89 12.15 -32.89 12.60
N SER A 90 12.91 -33.01 11.48
CA SER A 90 14.35 -32.76 11.48
C SER A 90 14.75 -31.29 11.46
N ARG A 91 14.01 -30.43 10.71
CA ARG A 91 14.41 -29.04 10.44
C ARG A 91 13.44 -27.99 10.96
N GLY A 92 12.15 -28.30 11.04
CA GLY A 92 11.09 -27.41 11.50
C GLY A 92 10.79 -26.20 10.59
N ARG A 93 11.72 -25.83 9.68
CA ARG A 93 11.56 -24.79 8.65
C ARG A 93 12.34 -25.20 7.40
N PHE A 94 11.67 -25.24 6.23
CA PHE A 94 12.27 -25.60 4.94
C PHE A 94 11.44 -25.07 3.78
N THR A 95 12.10 -24.89 2.63
CA THR A 95 11.48 -24.45 1.38
C THR A 95 11.10 -25.65 0.53
N VAL A 96 9.93 -25.60 -0.07
CA VAL A 96 9.43 -26.58 -1.03
C VAL A 96 9.48 -25.98 -2.42
N TYR A 97 9.96 -26.76 -3.37
CA TYR A 97 10.15 -26.36 -4.76
C TYR A 97 9.21 -27.14 -5.67
N LEU A 98 8.77 -26.50 -6.75
CA LEU A 98 8.20 -27.18 -7.91
C LEU A 98 9.33 -27.54 -8.85
N GLY A 99 9.45 -28.80 -9.19
CA GLY A 99 10.42 -29.31 -10.15
C GLY A 99 9.74 -29.90 -11.37
N VAL A 100 10.26 -29.58 -12.54
CA VAL A 100 9.80 -30.10 -13.83
C VAL A 100 10.99 -30.61 -14.61
N PRO A 101 10.96 -31.85 -15.13
CA PRO A 101 12.07 -32.38 -15.91
C PRO A 101 12.35 -31.55 -17.16
N LEU A 102 13.62 -31.37 -17.47
CA LEU A 102 14.05 -30.68 -18.68
C LEU A 102 13.70 -31.49 -19.93
N TRP A 103 13.45 -30.80 -21.02
CA TRP A 103 13.29 -31.42 -22.34
C TRP A 103 14.66 -31.67 -22.98
N PHE A 104 14.81 -32.85 -23.57
CA PHE A 104 16.05 -33.26 -24.27
C PHE A 104 15.73 -33.77 -25.67
N SER A 105 16.50 -33.32 -26.67
CA SER A 105 16.36 -33.78 -28.04
C SER A 105 16.86 -35.21 -28.29
N ALA A 106 17.80 -35.67 -27.48
CA ALA A 106 18.53 -36.94 -27.72
C ALA A 106 18.04 -38.10 -26.82
N ARG A 107 17.00 -37.89 -26.01
CA ARG A 107 16.42 -38.95 -25.16
C ARG A 107 14.90 -38.88 -25.09
N ALA A 108 14.28 -39.96 -24.63
CA ALA A 108 12.81 -39.99 -24.50
C ALA A 108 12.31 -38.92 -23.53
N ASN A 109 11.32 -38.14 -23.95
CA ASN A 109 10.63 -37.12 -23.13
C ASN A 109 9.24 -37.58 -22.66
N CYS A 110 8.76 -38.76 -23.07
CA CYS A 110 7.48 -39.32 -22.70
C CYS A 110 7.62 -40.75 -22.18
N VAL A 111 6.73 -41.14 -21.26
CA VAL A 111 6.53 -42.52 -20.81
C VAL A 111 5.20 -43.00 -21.35
N ASN A 112 5.21 -44.13 -22.03
CA ASN A 112 3.98 -44.75 -22.58
C ASN A 112 3.11 -45.37 -21.49
N PRO A 113 1.80 -45.47 -21.69
CA PRO A 113 0.89 -46.14 -20.77
C PRO A 113 1.34 -47.59 -20.52
N GLY A 114 1.28 -48.03 -19.26
CA GLY A 114 1.68 -49.40 -18.87
C GLY A 114 3.18 -49.66 -18.83
N GLN A 115 4.03 -48.72 -19.21
CA GLN A 115 5.47 -48.86 -19.10
C GLN A 115 5.92 -48.59 -17.65
N THR A 116 6.50 -49.59 -17.00
CA THR A 116 7.13 -49.44 -15.68
C THR A 116 8.39 -48.59 -15.85
N VAL A 117 8.40 -47.40 -15.31
CA VAL A 117 9.55 -46.50 -15.30
C VAL A 117 10.01 -46.34 -13.87
N ASP A 118 11.31 -46.33 -13.66
CA ASP A 118 11.88 -45.94 -12.36
C ASP A 118 11.22 -44.66 -11.87
N PRO A 119 10.62 -44.60 -10.68
CA PRO A 119 10.05 -43.39 -10.11
C PRO A 119 11.02 -42.20 -10.06
N ARG A 120 12.35 -42.50 -10.07
CA ARG A 120 13.41 -41.49 -10.12
C ARG A 120 13.68 -40.97 -11.53
N ALA A 121 13.17 -41.63 -12.58
CA ALA A 121 13.36 -41.18 -13.95
C ALA A 121 12.77 -39.81 -14.16
N LYS A 122 13.60 -38.85 -14.56
CA LYS A 122 13.23 -37.44 -14.80
C LYS A 122 12.76 -37.29 -16.25
N ILE A 123 11.56 -37.79 -16.54
CA ILE A 123 10.90 -37.73 -17.85
C ILE A 123 9.81 -36.66 -17.82
N LEU A 124 9.82 -35.77 -18.82
CA LEU A 124 9.02 -34.57 -18.84
C LEU A 124 7.50 -34.81 -18.90
N TYR A 125 7.08 -35.84 -19.68
CA TYR A 125 5.67 -36.12 -19.89
C TYR A 125 5.29 -37.53 -19.51
N ARG A 126 4.11 -37.69 -18.92
CA ARG A 126 3.37 -38.94 -18.85
C ARG A 126 2.24 -38.92 -19.85
N ILE A 127 1.93 -40.05 -20.43
CA ILE A 127 0.82 -40.18 -21.37
C ILE A 127 -0.41 -40.65 -20.60
N ALA A 128 -1.54 -39.94 -20.80
CA ALA A 128 -2.84 -40.27 -20.27
C ALA A 128 -3.82 -40.46 -21.43
N GLU A 129 -4.89 -41.21 -21.16
CA GLU A 129 -6.01 -41.44 -22.07
C GLU A 129 -7.16 -40.53 -21.71
N THR A 130 -7.78 -39.89 -22.71
CA THR A 130 -8.99 -39.10 -22.52
C THR A 130 -9.94 -39.37 -23.67
N GLU A 131 -11.22 -39.52 -23.34
CA GLU A 131 -12.28 -39.62 -24.33
C GLU A 131 -12.66 -38.21 -24.81
N ILE A 132 -12.54 -37.99 -26.11
CA ILE A 132 -12.83 -36.69 -26.74
C ILE A 132 -13.86 -36.90 -27.82
N ALA A 133 -14.96 -36.13 -27.78
CA ALA A 133 -15.95 -36.04 -28.84
C ALA A 133 -15.42 -35.16 -30.01
N ASP A 134 -15.94 -35.36 -31.18
CA ASP A 134 -15.72 -34.47 -32.31
C ASP A 134 -16.26 -33.07 -31.98
N GLU A 135 -15.41 -32.05 -32.05
CA GLU A 135 -15.76 -30.68 -31.65
C GLU A 135 -16.85 -30.03 -32.51
N ASN A 136 -17.06 -30.52 -33.76
CA ASN A 136 -18.08 -29.96 -34.65
C ASN A 136 -19.47 -30.62 -34.42
N THR A 137 -19.50 -31.90 -34.10
CA THR A 137 -20.75 -32.63 -33.98
C THR A 137 -21.14 -32.95 -32.54
N GLY A 138 -20.21 -32.94 -31.60
CA GLY A 138 -20.39 -33.40 -30.22
C GLY A 138 -20.55 -34.92 -30.09
N GLU A 139 -20.35 -35.66 -31.19
CA GLU A 139 -20.50 -37.11 -31.29
C GLU A 139 -19.15 -37.79 -31.57
N ASN A 140 -19.19 -39.09 -31.90
CA ASN A 140 -18.02 -39.87 -32.31
C ASN A 140 -16.85 -39.80 -31.27
N VAL A 141 -17.14 -40.04 -30.02
CA VAL A 141 -16.14 -40.08 -28.94
C VAL A 141 -15.02 -41.04 -29.30
N LYS A 142 -13.76 -40.55 -29.19
CA LYS A 142 -12.55 -41.33 -29.42
C LYS A 142 -11.64 -41.20 -28.24
N THR A 143 -10.96 -42.31 -27.91
CA THR A 143 -9.87 -42.28 -26.94
C THR A 143 -8.62 -41.64 -27.58
N VAL A 144 -8.18 -40.53 -27.03
CA VAL A 144 -7.00 -39.79 -27.51
C VAL A 144 -5.93 -39.83 -26.42
N LEU A 145 -4.71 -40.18 -26.85
CA LEU A 145 -3.54 -40.13 -25.99
C LEU A 145 -3.00 -38.70 -25.92
N HIS A 146 -2.91 -38.14 -24.73
CA HIS A 146 -2.37 -36.81 -24.53
C HIS A 146 -1.22 -36.81 -23.51
N ARG A 147 -0.37 -35.81 -23.55
CA ARG A 147 0.81 -35.67 -22.65
C ARG A 147 0.44 -34.79 -21.46
N ARG A 148 0.69 -35.30 -20.26
CA ARG A 148 0.61 -34.53 -19.02
C ARG A 148 2.01 -34.23 -18.50
N VAL A 149 2.26 -33.02 -18.05
CA VAL A 149 3.57 -32.63 -17.48
C VAL A 149 3.78 -33.39 -16.17
N ASN A 150 4.91 -34.07 -16.05
CA ASN A 150 5.29 -34.84 -14.86
C ASN A 150 5.99 -33.90 -13.85
N ALA A 151 5.21 -33.02 -13.22
CA ALA A 151 5.71 -32.13 -12.19
C ALA A 151 5.82 -32.85 -10.84
N ARG A 152 6.70 -32.37 -9.98
CA ARG A 152 6.92 -32.91 -8.64
C ARG A 152 7.25 -31.84 -7.62
N LEU A 153 6.94 -32.11 -6.38
CA LEU A 153 7.41 -31.32 -5.24
C LEU A 153 8.79 -31.82 -4.82
N LEU A 154 9.67 -30.91 -4.40
CA LEU A 154 11.05 -31.20 -3.99
C LEU A 154 11.39 -30.43 -2.73
N LEU A 155 12.19 -31.06 -1.88
CA LEU A 155 12.84 -30.41 -0.73
C LEU A 155 14.19 -29.80 -1.14
N GLU A 156 14.71 -28.91 -0.30
CA GLU A 156 15.99 -28.20 -0.56
C GLU A 156 17.18 -29.11 -0.83
N HIS A 157 17.21 -30.28 -0.20
CA HIS A 157 18.35 -31.23 -0.26
C HIS A 157 18.22 -32.27 -1.36
N GLU A 158 17.08 -32.33 -2.06
CA GLU A 158 16.88 -33.33 -3.11
C GLU A 158 17.64 -32.96 -4.39
N ASP A 159 18.03 -33.97 -5.15
CA ASP A 159 18.74 -33.81 -6.40
C ASP A 159 17.90 -33.12 -7.47
N ARG A 160 18.36 -31.96 -7.91
CA ARG A 160 17.72 -31.11 -8.91
C ARG A 160 18.34 -31.22 -10.31
N SER A 161 19.32 -32.08 -10.49
CA SER A 161 19.91 -32.30 -11.80
C SER A 161 18.83 -32.68 -12.82
N ASP A 162 18.96 -32.23 -14.05
CA ASP A 162 17.94 -32.42 -15.12
C ASP A 162 16.51 -31.92 -14.80
N LEU A 163 16.38 -31.08 -13.79
CA LEU A 163 15.12 -30.43 -13.43
C LEU A 163 15.25 -28.91 -13.54
N GLU A 164 14.19 -28.27 -14.01
CA GLU A 164 13.95 -26.87 -13.83
C GLU A 164 13.13 -26.70 -12.55
N VAL A 165 13.52 -25.77 -11.68
CA VAL A 165 12.88 -25.62 -10.36
C VAL A 165 12.56 -24.17 -10.04
N ILE A 166 11.42 -23.96 -9.38
CA ILE A 166 11.06 -22.68 -8.75
C ILE A 166 10.66 -22.93 -7.29
N PRO A 167 10.99 -22.04 -6.35
CA PRO A 167 10.52 -22.15 -4.97
C PRO A 167 9.02 -21.86 -4.91
N LEU A 168 8.22 -22.70 -4.25
CA LEU A 168 6.77 -22.52 -4.15
C LEU A 168 6.34 -21.85 -2.85
N LEU A 169 6.77 -22.43 -1.76
CA LEU A 169 6.39 -21.99 -0.41
C LEU A 169 7.45 -22.46 0.60
N ARG A 170 7.41 -21.87 1.77
CA ARG A 170 8.17 -22.32 2.92
C ARG A 170 7.23 -22.85 3.98
N VAL A 171 7.56 -24.02 4.54
CA VAL A 171 6.86 -24.58 5.68
C VAL A 171 7.59 -24.19 6.96
N THR A 172 6.85 -23.83 7.99
CA THR A 172 7.36 -23.49 9.32
C THR A 172 6.46 -24.07 10.41
N ARG A 173 6.92 -24.03 11.66
CA ARG A 173 6.09 -24.43 12.82
C ARG A 173 5.08 -23.33 13.14
N ALA A 174 3.85 -23.71 13.40
CA ALA A 174 2.86 -22.80 13.93
C ALA A 174 3.26 -22.33 15.35
N ALA A 175 2.85 -21.12 15.71
CA ALA A 175 3.01 -20.54 17.04
C ALA A 175 1.63 -20.38 17.71
N GLY A 176 1.58 -20.21 19.02
CA GLY A 176 0.32 -20.05 19.77
C GLY A 176 -0.37 -21.37 20.09
N GLU A 177 -1.69 -21.45 19.96
CA GLU A 177 -2.50 -22.62 20.30
C GLU A 177 -2.23 -23.84 19.41
N GLU A 178 -1.74 -23.64 18.19
CA GLU A 178 -1.39 -24.68 17.21
C GLU A 178 0.10 -25.06 17.26
N VAL A 179 0.76 -24.86 18.40
CA VAL A 179 2.21 -25.10 18.54
C VAL A 179 2.59 -26.51 18.08
N GLY A 180 3.48 -26.55 17.09
CA GLY A 180 4.05 -27.80 16.58
C GLY A 180 3.41 -28.31 15.30
N LEU A 181 2.29 -27.76 14.83
CA LEU A 181 1.74 -28.10 13.52
C LEU A 181 2.50 -27.40 12.37
N PRO A 182 2.59 -28.02 11.19
CA PRO A 182 3.16 -27.38 10.02
C PRO A 182 2.18 -26.32 9.48
N ARG A 183 2.73 -25.16 9.14
CA ARG A 183 1.99 -24.11 8.44
C ARG A 183 2.83 -23.48 7.34
N ARG A 184 2.15 -22.80 6.43
CA ARG A 184 2.84 -21.96 5.45
C ARG A 184 3.49 -20.76 6.15
N ASP A 185 4.77 -20.51 5.86
CA ASP A 185 5.47 -19.31 6.35
C ASP A 185 4.91 -18.06 5.65
N PRO A 186 4.28 -17.12 6.39
CA PRO A 186 3.70 -15.92 5.79
C PRO A 186 4.76 -14.94 5.25
N GLU A 187 6.01 -15.05 5.71
CA GLU A 187 7.12 -14.21 5.29
C GLU A 187 7.86 -14.72 4.05
N PHE A 188 7.33 -15.77 3.44
CA PHE A 188 7.88 -16.31 2.20
C PHE A 188 6.80 -16.39 1.11
N VAL A 189 7.11 -15.79 -0.02
CA VAL A 189 6.29 -15.88 -1.23
C VAL A 189 7.18 -16.33 -2.37
N GLY A 190 6.82 -17.43 -3.03
CA GLY A 190 7.52 -17.87 -4.25
C GLY A 190 7.32 -16.88 -5.41
N PRO A 191 8.06 -17.07 -6.52
CA PRO A 191 7.91 -16.21 -7.69
C PRO A 191 6.49 -16.24 -8.21
N CYS A 192 5.94 -15.07 -8.47
CA CYS A 192 4.59 -14.91 -9.02
C CYS A 192 4.67 -14.21 -10.38
N LEU A 193 4.04 -14.82 -11.39
CA LEU A 193 3.91 -14.21 -12.70
C LEU A 193 2.95 -13.03 -12.66
N VAL A 194 1.89 -13.17 -11.88
CA VAL A 194 0.87 -12.13 -11.63
C VAL A 194 0.62 -11.96 -10.14
N LEU A 195 0.11 -10.80 -9.74
CA LEU A 195 -0.17 -10.48 -8.34
C LEU A 195 -1.13 -11.50 -7.70
N ASN A 196 -2.11 -11.98 -8.47
CA ASN A 196 -3.05 -13.01 -8.03
C ASN A 196 -2.40 -14.37 -7.71
N GLY A 197 -1.16 -14.61 -8.15
CA GLY A 197 -0.39 -15.79 -7.79
C GLY A 197 -0.07 -15.91 -6.30
N SER A 198 -0.19 -14.81 -5.55
CA SER A 198 -0.01 -14.79 -4.09
C SER A 198 -1.07 -13.98 -3.37
N ALA A 199 -1.90 -14.65 -2.57
CA ALA A 199 -2.86 -13.97 -1.68
C ALA A 199 -2.13 -13.00 -0.72
N THR A 200 -1.00 -13.40 -0.17
CA THR A 200 -0.19 -12.59 0.76
C THR A 200 0.25 -11.27 0.14
N LEU A 201 0.81 -11.28 -1.09
CA LEU A 201 1.20 -10.04 -1.76
C LEU A 201 -0.01 -9.18 -2.09
N ARG A 202 -1.08 -9.79 -2.58
CA ARG A 202 -2.32 -9.08 -2.93
C ARG A 202 -2.93 -8.38 -1.71
N GLU A 203 -3.01 -9.05 -0.57
CA GLU A 203 -3.51 -8.48 0.68
C GLU A 203 -2.62 -7.32 1.16
N LEU A 204 -1.30 -7.50 1.14
CA LEU A 204 -0.35 -6.48 1.55
C LEU A 204 -0.48 -5.18 0.72
N VAL A 205 -0.65 -5.31 -0.59
CA VAL A 205 -0.85 -4.17 -1.51
C VAL A 205 -2.24 -3.56 -1.33
N ARG A 206 -3.28 -4.37 -1.12
CA ARG A 206 -4.65 -3.91 -0.83
C ARG A 206 -4.72 -3.10 0.45
N ASP A 207 -4.11 -3.61 1.52
CA ASP A 207 -4.07 -2.92 2.81
C ASP A 207 -3.36 -1.58 2.69
N LEU A 208 -2.25 -1.52 1.95
CA LEU A 208 -1.55 -0.26 1.69
C LEU A 208 -2.41 0.71 0.89
N SER A 209 -3.08 0.24 -0.17
CA SER A 209 -3.99 1.07 -0.97
C SER A 209 -5.10 1.67 -0.11
N SER A 210 -5.71 0.87 0.77
CA SER A 210 -6.74 1.35 1.72
C SER A 210 -6.19 2.42 2.66
N GLN A 211 -4.94 2.29 3.11
CA GLN A 211 -4.28 3.28 3.97
C GLN A 211 -3.97 4.58 3.21
N VAL A 212 -3.53 4.50 1.95
CA VAL A 212 -3.31 5.67 1.09
C VAL A 212 -4.61 6.43 0.88
N LEU A 213 -5.71 5.74 0.59
CA LEU A 213 -7.04 6.35 0.42
C LEU A 213 -7.56 6.95 1.74
N GLY A 214 -7.38 6.28 2.87
CA GLY A 214 -7.73 6.81 4.19
C GLY A 214 -6.95 8.09 4.53
N SER A 215 -5.64 8.08 4.32
CA SER A 215 -4.78 9.26 4.53
C SER A 215 -5.17 10.42 3.61
N ARG A 216 -5.55 10.11 2.37
CA ARG A 216 -6.09 11.11 1.43
C ARG A 216 -7.37 11.77 1.95
N GLN A 217 -8.33 10.97 2.42
CA GLN A 217 -9.61 11.49 2.94
C GLN A 217 -9.39 12.35 4.17
N GLU A 218 -8.56 11.91 5.09
CA GLU A 218 -8.20 12.68 6.29
C GLU A 218 -7.56 14.02 5.91
N LEU A 219 -6.60 14.02 4.98
CA LEU A 219 -5.93 15.23 4.52
C LEU A 219 -6.89 16.21 3.84
N VAL A 220 -7.85 15.74 3.03
CA VAL A 220 -8.91 16.57 2.43
C VAL A 220 -9.74 17.25 3.51
N LEU A 221 -10.13 16.51 4.56
CA LEU A 221 -10.88 17.10 5.68
C LEU A 221 -10.07 18.16 6.43
N GLN A 222 -8.77 17.91 6.66
CA GLN A 222 -7.87 18.87 7.31
C GLN A 222 -7.76 20.17 6.49
N ILE A 223 -7.51 20.07 5.18
CA ILE A 223 -7.40 21.23 4.27
C ILE A 223 -8.72 22.01 4.24
N THR A 224 -9.85 21.33 4.11
CA THR A 224 -11.18 21.97 4.05
C THR A 224 -11.51 22.71 5.34
N ARG A 225 -11.23 22.10 6.50
CA ARG A 225 -11.46 22.74 7.81
C ARG A 225 -10.49 23.89 8.08
N GLY A 226 -9.25 23.81 7.57
CA GLY A 226 -8.23 24.84 7.73
C GLY A 226 -8.51 26.13 6.97
N GLY A 227 -9.38 26.10 5.95
CA GLY A 227 -9.60 27.19 5.02
C GLY A 227 -8.44 27.30 4.01
N PHE A 228 -8.67 26.80 2.81
CA PHE A 228 -7.65 26.71 1.76
C PHE A 228 -7.81 27.88 0.75
N SER A 229 -6.69 28.54 0.41
CA SER A 229 -6.62 29.50 -0.69
C SER A 229 -5.30 29.34 -1.43
N ILE A 230 -5.36 29.15 -2.74
CA ILE A 230 -4.19 29.00 -3.60
C ILE A 230 -3.33 30.26 -3.59
N ASP A 231 -3.93 31.44 -3.57
CA ASP A 231 -3.24 32.73 -3.68
C ASP A 231 -2.38 33.07 -2.45
N THR A 232 -2.68 32.46 -1.30
CA THR A 232 -2.02 32.74 -0.02
C THR A 232 -1.29 31.53 0.56
N MET A 233 -1.15 30.47 -0.22
CA MET A 233 -0.57 29.20 0.20
C MET A 233 0.91 29.34 0.61
N ARG A 234 1.27 28.95 1.85
CA ARG A 234 2.63 28.98 2.39
C ARG A 234 2.88 27.81 3.33
N GLY A 235 4.15 27.44 3.48
CA GLY A 235 4.59 26.46 4.48
C GLY A 235 3.79 25.17 4.46
N ILE A 236 3.14 24.83 5.56
CA ILE A 236 2.35 23.60 5.75
C ILE A 236 1.24 23.42 4.70
N GLN A 237 0.59 24.48 4.26
CA GLN A 237 -0.47 24.36 3.24
C GLN A 237 0.11 23.90 1.89
N PHE A 238 1.32 24.34 1.55
CA PHE A 238 2.02 23.88 0.36
C PHE A 238 2.36 22.37 0.46
N GLU A 239 2.93 21.94 1.59
CA GLU A 239 3.21 20.52 1.87
C GLU A 239 1.94 19.68 1.80
N GLN A 240 0.84 20.12 2.43
CA GLN A 240 -0.46 19.42 2.37
C GLN A 240 -0.97 19.25 0.94
N VAL A 241 -0.82 20.26 0.08
CA VAL A 241 -1.25 20.17 -1.32
C VAL A 241 -0.36 19.22 -2.12
N MET A 242 0.97 19.30 -1.93
CA MET A 242 1.89 18.36 -2.57
C MET A 242 1.60 16.92 -2.16
N ARG A 243 1.39 16.70 -0.87
CA ARG A 243 0.99 15.39 -0.32
C ARG A 243 -0.35 14.92 -0.89
N LEU A 244 -1.35 15.79 -0.96
CA LEU A 244 -2.65 15.46 -1.54
C LEU A 244 -2.53 15.09 -3.03
N ARG A 245 -1.70 15.80 -3.79
CA ARG A 245 -1.42 15.48 -5.19
C ARG A 245 -0.85 14.06 -5.33
N THR A 246 0.13 13.71 -4.51
CA THR A 246 0.73 12.36 -4.48
C THR A 246 -0.32 11.31 -4.11
N LEU A 247 -1.08 11.52 -3.03
CA LEU A 247 -2.12 10.57 -2.60
C LEU A 247 -3.26 10.42 -3.61
N ASN A 248 -3.65 11.48 -4.33
CA ASN A 248 -4.64 11.41 -5.40
C ASN A 248 -4.12 10.56 -6.58
N ARG A 249 -2.85 10.75 -7.00
CA ARG A 249 -2.24 10.02 -8.10
C ARG A 249 -2.18 8.52 -7.79
N PHE A 250 -1.56 8.17 -6.66
CA PHE A 250 -1.30 6.77 -6.32
C PHE A 250 -2.52 6.06 -5.75
N GLY A 251 -3.43 6.75 -5.06
CA GLY A 251 -4.67 6.15 -4.56
C GLY A 251 -5.53 5.58 -5.69
N ALA A 252 -5.83 6.40 -6.70
CA ALA A 252 -6.59 5.95 -7.87
C ALA A 252 -5.88 4.85 -8.67
N ARG A 253 -4.54 4.95 -8.81
CA ARG A 253 -3.76 3.99 -9.59
C ARG A 253 -3.65 2.64 -8.90
N LEU A 254 -3.35 2.60 -7.60
CA LEU A 254 -3.25 1.35 -6.84
C LEU A 254 -4.58 0.60 -6.80
N GLU A 255 -5.70 1.31 -6.63
CA GLU A 255 -7.03 0.70 -6.67
C GLU A 255 -7.28 -0.02 -8.01
N ALA A 256 -7.05 0.66 -9.15
CA ALA A 256 -7.20 0.06 -10.48
C ALA A 256 -6.25 -1.13 -10.72
N LEU A 257 -5.00 -1.05 -10.26
CA LEU A 257 -4.02 -2.12 -10.41
C LEU A 257 -4.41 -3.38 -9.62
N ILE A 258 -4.96 -3.21 -8.42
CA ILE A 258 -5.42 -4.32 -7.57
C ILE A 258 -6.65 -5.01 -8.18
N GLU A 259 -7.58 -4.23 -8.73
CA GLU A 259 -8.79 -4.78 -9.39
C GLU A 259 -8.43 -5.64 -10.61
N THR A 260 -7.43 -5.23 -11.38
CA THR A 260 -6.99 -5.98 -12.56
C THR A 260 -6.39 -7.35 -12.19
N GLY A 261 -5.62 -7.44 -11.11
CA GLY A 261 -5.05 -8.68 -10.55
C GLY A 261 -4.02 -9.44 -11.42
N ASN A 262 -3.99 -9.17 -12.73
CA ASN A 262 -3.12 -9.84 -13.71
C ASN A 262 -1.80 -9.11 -13.99
N LEU A 263 -1.46 -8.11 -13.18
CA LEU A 263 -0.19 -7.39 -13.32
C LEU A 263 0.96 -8.15 -12.67
N ALA A 264 2.14 -8.02 -13.26
CA ALA A 264 3.35 -8.58 -12.70
C ALA A 264 3.70 -7.91 -11.36
N PRO A 265 4.10 -8.65 -10.33
CA PRO A 265 4.51 -8.07 -9.05
C PRO A 265 5.62 -7.01 -9.19
N PHE A 266 6.52 -7.17 -10.16
CA PHE A 266 7.57 -6.19 -10.42
C PHE A 266 7.03 -4.81 -10.82
N GLU A 267 5.95 -4.73 -11.59
CA GLU A 267 5.29 -3.47 -11.96
C GLU A 267 4.71 -2.79 -10.71
N ILE A 268 4.06 -3.56 -9.84
CA ILE A 268 3.56 -3.05 -8.55
C ILE A 268 4.71 -2.56 -7.67
N TYR A 269 5.83 -3.30 -7.62
CA TYR A 269 7.02 -2.89 -6.89
C TYR A 269 7.53 -1.52 -7.38
N LEU A 270 7.58 -1.28 -8.68
CA LEU A 270 8.00 0.02 -9.24
C LEU A 270 7.04 1.15 -8.85
N GLU A 271 5.72 0.91 -8.88
CA GLU A 271 4.73 1.88 -8.41
C GLU A 271 4.91 2.23 -6.92
N LEU A 272 5.16 1.23 -6.09
CA LEU A 272 5.41 1.45 -4.66
C LEU A 272 6.74 2.19 -4.43
N ARG A 273 7.76 1.94 -5.24
CA ARG A 273 9.02 2.68 -5.23
C ARG A 273 8.82 4.15 -5.58
N GLU A 274 8.01 4.45 -6.60
CA GLU A 274 7.66 5.82 -6.96
C GLU A 274 6.88 6.51 -5.83
N LEU A 275 5.89 5.84 -5.25
CA LEU A 275 5.13 6.38 -4.12
C LEU A 275 6.04 6.69 -2.93
N LEU A 276 6.97 5.78 -2.60
CA LEU A 276 7.95 5.99 -1.54
C LEU A 276 8.79 7.24 -1.82
N GLY A 277 9.33 7.39 -3.05
CA GLY A 277 10.13 8.54 -3.46
C GLY A 277 9.38 9.88 -3.36
N GLU A 278 8.13 9.91 -3.82
CA GLU A 278 7.26 11.09 -3.74
C GLU A 278 6.94 11.49 -2.29
N LEU A 279 6.69 10.51 -1.41
CA LEU A 279 6.44 10.77 0.02
C LEU A 279 7.73 11.15 0.77
N ALA A 280 8.84 10.49 0.48
CA ALA A 280 10.14 10.79 1.08
C ALA A 280 10.62 12.21 0.76
N ALA A 281 10.30 12.73 -0.43
CA ALA A 281 10.62 14.11 -0.81
C ALA A 281 9.97 15.18 0.11
N LEU A 282 8.86 14.82 0.79
CA LEU A 282 8.21 15.68 1.77
C LEU A 282 8.87 15.62 3.18
N HIS A 283 9.73 14.63 3.41
CA HIS A 283 10.40 14.38 4.68
C HIS A 283 11.89 14.07 4.47
N PRO A 284 12.68 14.99 3.91
CA PRO A 284 14.09 14.74 3.55
C PRO A 284 14.98 14.47 4.78
N ASP A 285 14.54 14.86 5.96
CA ASP A 285 15.18 14.62 7.25
C ASP A 285 15.17 13.15 7.70
N ARG A 286 14.28 12.33 7.16
CA ARG A 286 14.11 10.92 7.56
C ARG A 286 14.88 9.92 6.72
N ASP A 287 15.39 10.34 5.55
CA ASP A 287 16.16 9.51 4.60
C ASP A 287 15.56 8.11 4.32
N LEU A 288 14.25 8.06 4.12
CA LEU A 288 13.51 6.81 3.85
C LEU A 288 13.42 6.45 2.36
N TYR A 289 14.23 7.10 1.51
CA TYR A 289 14.20 6.92 0.07
C TYR A 289 14.65 5.52 -0.38
N ASP A 290 15.71 4.98 0.24
CA ASP A 290 16.25 3.68 -0.13
C ASP A 290 15.31 2.53 0.24
N SER A 291 15.35 1.47 -0.56
CA SER A 291 14.65 0.22 -0.26
C SER A 291 15.37 -0.97 -0.91
N ALA A 292 15.12 -2.16 -0.39
CA ALA A 292 15.68 -3.40 -0.92
C ALA A 292 15.33 -3.59 -2.41
N PRO A 293 16.27 -4.07 -3.24
CA PRO A 293 16.00 -4.38 -4.63
C PRO A 293 15.00 -5.52 -4.75
N TYR A 294 14.25 -5.53 -5.85
CA TYR A 294 13.27 -6.59 -6.12
C TYR A 294 13.95 -7.95 -6.26
N GLN A 295 13.41 -8.95 -5.57
CA GLN A 295 13.83 -10.33 -5.62
C GLN A 295 12.67 -11.21 -6.06
N HIS A 296 12.70 -11.71 -7.29
CA HIS A 296 11.58 -12.41 -7.87
C HIS A 296 11.27 -13.76 -7.19
N ASP A 297 12.30 -14.51 -6.80
CA ASP A 297 12.14 -15.83 -6.14
C ASP A 297 11.63 -15.73 -4.69
N ASN A 298 11.68 -14.54 -4.09
CA ASN A 298 11.04 -14.23 -2.83
C ASN A 298 10.76 -12.74 -2.73
N PRO A 299 9.68 -12.24 -3.33
CA PRO A 299 9.36 -10.81 -3.34
C PRO A 299 8.85 -10.27 -1.99
N TYR A 300 8.46 -11.12 -1.04
CA TYR A 300 7.88 -10.69 0.23
C TYR A 300 8.76 -9.69 1.01
N PRO A 301 10.08 -9.91 1.21
CA PRO A 301 10.90 -8.97 2.00
C PRO A 301 10.91 -7.55 1.42
N CYS A 302 11.07 -7.40 0.10
CA CYS A 302 11.10 -6.08 -0.51
C CYS A 302 9.73 -5.38 -0.48
N PHE A 303 8.63 -6.11 -0.64
CA PHE A 303 7.29 -5.56 -0.48
C PHE A 303 6.99 -5.17 0.97
N SER A 304 7.36 -6.01 1.92
CA SER A 304 7.18 -5.75 3.35
C SER A 304 7.93 -4.49 3.78
N GLU A 305 9.20 -4.36 3.38
CA GLU A 305 10.01 -3.16 3.68
C GLU A 305 9.42 -1.90 3.05
N LEU A 306 9.09 -1.94 1.74
CA LEU A 306 8.49 -0.81 1.05
C LEU A 306 7.19 -0.35 1.71
N THR A 307 6.29 -1.29 1.99
CA THR A 307 5.01 -0.96 2.61
C THR A 307 5.18 -0.43 4.02
N ALA A 308 6.16 -0.92 4.80
CA ALA A 308 6.46 -0.41 6.12
C ALA A 308 6.94 1.05 6.07
N LYS A 309 7.89 1.38 5.18
CA LYS A 309 8.40 2.75 4.99
C LYS A 309 7.30 3.71 4.49
N ILE A 310 6.49 3.28 3.53
CA ILE A 310 5.35 4.09 3.06
C ILE A 310 4.37 4.35 4.20
N ARG A 311 4.02 3.33 5.01
CA ARG A 311 3.14 3.47 6.17
C ARG A 311 3.70 4.44 7.21
N GLU A 312 5.00 4.43 7.44
CA GLU A 312 5.68 5.38 8.33
C GLU A 312 5.51 6.81 7.84
N LEU A 313 5.76 7.07 6.54
CA LEU A 313 5.56 8.37 5.92
C LEU A 313 4.08 8.80 5.86
N LEU A 314 3.16 7.86 5.71
CA LEU A 314 1.72 8.15 5.78
C LEU A 314 1.27 8.57 7.19
N ARG A 315 1.81 7.94 8.24
CA ARG A 315 1.54 8.27 9.65
C ARG A 315 2.19 9.58 10.10
N GLY A 316 3.26 10.00 9.45
CA GLY A 316 3.87 11.32 9.62
C GLY A 316 2.88 12.40 9.22
N SER A 317 1.70 12.40 9.85
CA SER A 317 0.67 13.39 9.63
C SER A 317 1.25 14.74 10.04
N VAL A 318 0.97 15.74 9.24
CA VAL A 318 1.03 17.12 9.64
C VAL A 318 0.13 17.23 10.89
N ALA A 319 0.72 17.03 12.08
CA ALA A 319 0.03 17.36 13.31
C ALA A 319 -0.49 18.79 13.12
N PRO A 320 -1.74 19.11 13.50
CA PRO A 320 -2.23 20.46 13.35
C PRO A 320 -1.25 21.38 14.04
N SER A 321 -0.58 22.20 13.26
CA SER A 321 0.45 23.13 13.78
C SER A 321 -0.14 24.24 14.61
N PHE A 322 -1.46 24.32 14.64
CA PHE A 322 -2.21 25.26 15.44
C PHE A 322 -3.59 24.70 15.86
N LEU A 323 -4.09 25.16 16.98
CA LEU A 323 -5.47 24.99 17.38
C LEU A 323 -6.25 26.28 17.08
N LYS A 324 -7.58 26.18 16.93
CA LYS A 324 -8.45 27.36 16.71
C LYS A 324 -9.75 27.26 17.50
N ALA A 325 -10.21 28.39 18.01
CA ALA A 325 -11.51 28.55 18.64
C ALA A 325 -12.24 29.77 18.04
N PRO A 326 -13.33 29.58 17.26
CA PRO A 326 -14.07 30.67 16.68
C PRO A 326 -14.92 31.37 17.75
N PHE A 327 -15.08 32.69 17.60
CA PHE A 327 -16.01 33.48 18.43
C PHE A 327 -17.38 33.52 17.76
N VAL A 328 -18.38 33.00 18.43
CA VAL A 328 -19.76 32.97 17.97
C VAL A 328 -20.55 34.12 18.62
N LYS A 329 -21.40 34.78 17.86
CA LYS A 329 -22.27 35.87 18.39
C LYS A 329 -23.34 35.23 19.29
N ALA A 330 -23.34 35.61 20.57
CA ALA A 330 -24.29 35.16 21.57
C ALA A 330 -24.68 36.37 22.48
N ASN A 331 -25.96 36.67 22.63
CA ASN A 331 -26.48 37.74 23.51
C ASN A 331 -25.76 39.08 23.38
N GLY A 332 -25.45 39.50 22.15
CA GLY A 332 -24.83 40.81 21.88
C GLY A 332 -23.29 40.86 22.11
N VAL A 333 -22.68 39.76 22.53
CA VAL A 333 -21.22 39.63 22.65
C VAL A 333 -20.71 38.47 21.75
N ARG A 334 -19.42 38.47 21.40
CA ARG A 334 -18.79 37.35 20.70
C ARG A 334 -18.06 36.48 21.71
N LYS A 335 -18.46 35.22 21.79
CA LYS A 335 -17.95 34.25 22.76
C LYS A 335 -17.26 33.08 22.08
N ALA A 336 -16.09 32.71 22.58
CA ALA A 336 -15.40 31.49 22.24
C ALA A 336 -15.41 30.51 23.43
N ALA A 337 -15.78 29.24 23.17
CA ALA A 337 -15.65 28.16 24.11
C ALA A 337 -14.25 27.55 23.97
N LEU A 338 -13.57 27.33 25.09
CA LEU A 338 -12.23 26.81 25.15
C LEU A 338 -12.22 25.47 25.89
N THR A 339 -11.30 24.60 25.58
CA THR A 339 -11.09 23.30 26.22
C THR A 339 -9.74 23.25 26.91
N GLU A 340 -9.48 22.25 27.74
CA GLU A 340 -8.16 22.07 28.37
C GLU A 340 -7.03 21.97 27.35
N GLU A 341 -7.27 21.35 26.21
CA GLU A 341 -6.29 21.20 25.15
C GLU A 341 -5.80 22.56 24.61
N HIS A 342 -6.68 23.57 24.61
CA HIS A 342 -6.36 24.94 24.21
C HIS A 342 -5.40 25.67 25.16
N PHE A 343 -5.09 25.07 26.33
CA PHE A 343 -4.21 25.69 27.33
C PHE A 343 -2.96 24.86 27.64
N LEU A 344 -3.03 23.54 27.50
CA LEU A 344 -1.93 22.64 27.88
C LEU A 344 -0.81 22.55 26.85
N ARG A 345 -1.15 22.61 25.55
CA ARG A 345 -0.20 22.40 24.45
C ARG A 345 0.34 23.67 23.80
N PRO A 346 -0.46 24.76 23.64
CA PRO A 346 0.00 25.91 22.86
C PRO A 346 1.11 26.71 23.49
N SER A 347 2.06 27.15 22.62
CA SER A 347 3.15 28.08 22.99
C SER A 347 2.67 29.54 22.95
N ASP A 348 2.02 29.95 21.87
CA ASP A 348 1.57 31.30 21.62
C ASP A 348 0.11 31.39 21.17
N TYR A 349 -0.52 32.55 21.43
CA TYR A 349 -1.91 32.80 21.14
C TYR A 349 -2.05 34.06 20.28
N PHE A 350 -2.91 33.97 19.26
CA PHE A 350 -3.18 35.03 18.31
C PHE A 350 -4.67 35.19 18.10
N LEU A 351 -5.16 36.40 18.17
CA LEU A 351 -6.51 36.71 17.73
C LEU A 351 -6.46 37.02 16.22
N GLY A 352 -7.09 36.20 15.43
CA GLY A 352 -7.27 36.43 14.00
C GLY A 352 -8.60 37.21 13.78
N ILE A 353 -8.54 38.31 13.07
CA ILE A 353 -9.67 39.14 12.70
C ILE A 353 -9.76 39.20 11.18
N ARG A 354 -10.85 38.66 10.64
CA ARG A 354 -11.14 38.80 9.22
C ARG A 354 -12.10 39.96 9.02
N THR A 355 -11.67 40.96 8.24
CA THR A 355 -12.46 42.15 7.91
C THR A 355 -11.96 42.80 6.63
N LYS A 356 -12.82 43.58 5.98
CA LYS A 356 -12.47 44.44 4.83
C LYS A 356 -12.05 45.85 5.23
N GLU A 357 -11.99 46.16 6.51
CA GLU A 357 -11.57 47.47 7.01
C GLU A 357 -10.07 47.71 6.77
N ASP A 358 -9.69 48.99 6.81
CA ASP A 358 -8.29 49.40 6.68
C ASP A 358 -7.45 48.85 7.84
N PRO A 359 -6.35 48.15 7.54
CA PRO A 359 -5.50 47.52 8.54
C PRO A 359 -4.98 48.44 9.65
N ARG A 360 -4.69 49.69 9.31
CA ARG A 360 -4.20 50.68 10.29
C ARG A 360 -5.28 51.08 11.30
N SER A 361 -6.48 51.30 10.81
CA SER A 361 -7.63 51.61 11.66
C SER A 361 -8.00 50.46 12.57
N LEU A 362 -7.94 49.24 12.04
CA LEU A 362 -8.14 48.01 12.80
C LEU A 362 -7.07 47.83 13.89
N ALA A 363 -5.80 48.05 13.58
CA ALA A 363 -4.71 47.93 14.55
C ALA A 363 -4.86 48.94 15.69
N GLN A 364 -5.20 50.21 15.39
CA GLN A 364 -5.46 51.23 16.40
C GLN A 364 -6.64 50.91 17.33
N LEU A 365 -7.68 50.24 16.80
CA LEU A 365 -8.81 49.80 17.59
C LEU A 365 -8.43 48.63 18.50
N VAL A 366 -7.77 47.63 17.96
CA VAL A 366 -7.54 46.34 18.66
C VAL A 366 -6.40 46.42 19.69
N GLU A 367 -5.38 47.26 19.47
CA GLU A 367 -4.31 47.52 20.44
C GLU A 367 -4.73 48.33 21.63
N ASP A 368 -5.84 49.07 21.53
CA ASP A 368 -6.42 49.79 22.65
C ASP A 368 -7.31 48.86 23.51
N ALA A 369 -6.71 48.28 24.56
CA ALA A 369 -7.40 47.35 25.45
C ALA A 369 -8.56 47.94 26.26
N ASP A 370 -8.76 49.27 26.22
CA ASP A 370 -9.95 49.94 26.81
C ASP A 370 -11.09 50.04 25.80
N ARG A 371 -10.80 49.99 24.50
CA ARG A 371 -11.78 50.06 23.42
C ARG A 371 -12.11 48.67 22.88
N PHE A 372 -11.15 47.82 22.64
CA PHE A 372 -11.33 46.44 22.18
C PHE A 372 -10.92 45.47 23.30
N LYS A 373 -11.90 44.79 23.89
CA LYS A 373 -11.72 44.02 25.12
C LYS A 373 -11.90 42.54 24.86
N LEU A 374 -10.78 41.80 24.83
CA LEU A 374 -10.78 40.34 25.01
C LEU A 374 -10.70 40.04 26.52
N MET A 375 -11.73 39.42 27.09
CA MET A 375 -11.88 39.29 28.54
C MET A 375 -12.59 37.99 28.95
N PRO A 376 -12.51 37.60 30.26
CA PRO A 376 -13.33 36.53 30.83
C PRO A 376 -14.82 36.86 30.75
N GLU A 377 -15.66 35.85 30.56
CA GLU A 377 -17.11 36.00 30.46
C GLU A 377 -17.73 36.59 31.73
N SER A 378 -17.28 36.14 32.90
CA SER A 378 -17.79 36.63 34.20
C SER A 378 -17.54 38.13 34.45
N LEU A 379 -16.64 38.75 33.69
CA LEU A 379 -16.29 40.15 33.83
C LEU A 379 -16.89 41.02 32.72
N ALA A 380 -17.79 40.47 31.91
CA ALA A 380 -18.43 41.17 30.78
C ALA A 380 -19.10 42.52 31.13
N GLY A 381 -19.65 42.65 32.35
CA GLY A 381 -20.35 43.88 32.81
C GLY A 381 -19.44 44.87 33.53
N ARG A 382 -18.17 44.59 33.74
CA ARG A 382 -17.28 45.44 34.51
C ARG A 382 -16.43 46.34 33.63
N ALA A 383 -16.11 47.55 34.09
CA ALA A 383 -15.22 48.49 33.42
C ALA A 383 -13.77 48.16 33.68
N ILE A 384 -13.32 47.01 33.17
CA ILE A 384 -11.92 46.56 33.27
C ILE A 384 -11.26 46.60 31.90
N ARG A 385 -9.94 46.64 31.90
CA ARG A 385 -9.10 46.56 30.72
C ARG A 385 -9.08 45.11 30.19
N GLY A 386 -9.16 44.94 28.89
CA GLY A 386 -9.04 43.63 28.24
C GLY A 386 -7.62 43.06 28.26
N VAL A 387 -7.47 41.85 27.74
CA VAL A 387 -6.15 41.27 27.43
C VAL A 387 -5.48 42.14 26.39
N ILE A 388 -4.20 42.48 26.60
CA ILE A 388 -3.43 43.30 25.69
C ILE A 388 -3.13 42.53 24.43
N LEU A 389 -3.46 43.08 23.29
CA LEU A 389 -3.28 42.57 21.94
C LEU A 389 -2.28 43.46 21.20
N LYS A 390 -1.38 42.87 20.42
CA LYS A 390 -0.42 43.60 19.61
C LYS A 390 -0.41 43.06 18.19
N GLU A 391 -0.43 43.96 17.20
CA GLU A 391 -0.42 43.58 15.78
C GLU A 391 0.79 42.71 15.49
N GLU A 392 0.52 41.56 14.85
CA GLU A 392 1.57 40.63 14.37
C GLU A 392 1.63 40.72 12.84
N ARG A 393 2.58 41.51 12.33
CA ARG A 393 2.73 41.75 10.89
C ARG A 393 3.35 40.55 10.16
N PHE A 394 4.09 39.72 10.89
CA PHE A 394 4.74 38.53 10.38
C PHE A 394 4.28 37.32 11.17
N PRO A 395 3.01 36.91 10.97
CA PRO A 395 2.47 35.78 11.73
C PRO A 395 3.30 34.51 11.47
N PRO A 396 3.41 33.61 12.48
CA PRO A 396 4.07 32.33 12.31
C PRO A 396 3.56 31.59 11.07
N LEU A 397 4.46 30.84 10.40
CA LEU A 397 4.16 30.11 9.17
C LEU A 397 3.09 29.03 9.38
N GLU A 398 2.91 28.61 10.61
CA GLU A 398 1.92 27.64 11.05
C GLU A 398 0.48 28.16 10.95
N LEU A 399 0.29 29.49 11.02
CA LEU A 399 -1.04 30.11 10.97
C LEU A 399 -1.53 30.30 9.54
N PRO A 400 -2.86 30.18 9.30
CA PRO A 400 -3.43 30.40 7.97
C PRO A 400 -3.14 31.78 7.41
N ALA A 401 -2.56 31.85 6.20
CA ALA A 401 -2.42 33.11 5.47
C ALA A 401 -3.63 33.27 4.55
N GLN A 402 -4.51 34.23 4.87
CA GLN A 402 -5.73 34.53 4.08
C GLN A 402 -5.85 36.02 3.82
N SER A 403 -6.46 36.37 2.68
CA SER A 403 -6.74 37.76 2.38
C SER A 403 -7.70 38.35 3.42
N ASN A 404 -7.42 39.58 3.86
CA ASN A 404 -8.22 40.30 4.86
C ASN A 404 -8.25 39.64 6.26
N LEU A 405 -7.31 38.76 6.58
CA LEU A 405 -7.12 38.16 7.91
C LEU A 405 -5.89 38.78 8.56
N TYR A 406 -6.09 39.47 9.68
CA TYR A 406 -5.07 40.18 10.44
C TYR A 406 -4.88 39.50 11.79
N TYR A 407 -3.64 39.35 12.24
CA TYR A 407 -3.31 38.68 13.48
C TYR A 407 -2.83 39.63 14.55
N PHE A 408 -3.29 39.41 15.78
CA PHE A 408 -2.89 40.16 16.97
C PHE A 408 -2.42 39.17 18.04
N ARG A 409 -1.18 39.32 18.45
CA ARG A 409 -0.56 38.43 19.46
C ARG A 409 -1.09 38.80 20.86
N LEU A 410 -1.46 37.84 21.67
CA LEU A 410 -1.87 38.01 23.05
C LEU A 410 -0.66 38.16 23.95
N LEU A 411 -0.50 39.30 24.63
CA LEU A 411 0.55 39.54 25.61
C LEU A 411 0.10 39.06 27.00
N ARG A 412 0.18 37.73 27.19
CA ARG A 412 -0.31 37.03 28.37
C ARG A 412 0.37 37.51 29.68
N GLY A 413 1.70 37.75 29.63
CA GLY A 413 2.46 38.25 30.78
C GLY A 413 1.98 39.57 31.32
N GLU A 414 1.60 40.50 30.43
CA GLU A 414 1.07 41.83 30.81
C GLU A 414 -0.40 41.79 31.24
N SER A 415 -1.10 40.69 30.97
CA SER A 415 -2.54 40.50 31.23
C SER A 415 -2.82 39.26 32.09
N ALA A 416 -1.89 38.86 32.94
CA ALA A 416 -1.88 37.57 33.62
C ALA A 416 -3.18 37.24 34.38
N ARG A 417 -3.77 38.20 35.07
CA ARG A 417 -5.02 38.00 35.83
C ARG A 417 -6.20 37.68 34.93
N SER A 418 -6.40 38.47 33.88
CA SER A 418 -7.49 38.27 32.93
C SER A 418 -7.32 36.96 32.16
N TRP A 419 -6.07 36.61 31.79
CA TRP A 419 -5.79 35.39 31.11
C TRP A 419 -6.04 34.14 31.97
N GLN A 420 -5.59 34.18 33.25
CA GLN A 420 -5.81 33.08 34.19
C GLN A 420 -7.31 32.84 34.44
N GLN A 421 -8.09 33.90 34.45
CA GLN A 421 -9.53 33.77 34.60
C GLN A 421 -10.20 33.20 33.37
N ILE A 422 -9.76 33.54 32.14
CA ILE A 422 -10.18 32.89 30.88
C ILE A 422 -9.89 31.40 30.93
N GLN A 423 -8.71 30.99 31.42
CA GLN A 423 -8.33 29.59 31.60
C GLN A 423 -9.27 28.85 32.56
N ASN A 424 -9.57 29.44 33.72
CA ASN A 424 -10.46 28.86 34.73
C ASN A 424 -11.89 28.70 34.22
N GLU A 425 -12.39 29.69 33.49
CA GLU A 425 -13.75 29.70 32.95
C GLU A 425 -13.91 28.89 31.67
N LYS A 426 -12.77 28.53 31.03
CA LYS A 426 -12.74 27.87 29.71
C LYS A 426 -13.57 28.60 28.66
N SER A 427 -13.69 29.94 28.80
CA SER A 427 -14.43 30.82 27.90
C SER A 427 -13.77 32.18 27.79
N ALA A 428 -13.86 32.77 26.60
CA ALA A 428 -13.44 34.13 26.35
C ALA A 428 -14.50 34.88 25.58
N ILE A 429 -14.65 36.16 25.88
CA ILE A 429 -15.54 37.07 25.13
C ILE A 429 -14.76 38.21 24.54
N VAL A 430 -15.27 38.75 23.41
CA VAL A 430 -14.78 39.99 22.79
C VAL A 430 -15.89 41.02 22.74
N ARG A 431 -15.55 42.25 23.16
CA ARG A 431 -16.40 43.46 23.05
C ARG A 431 -15.57 44.62 22.56
N TRP A 432 -16.15 45.49 21.78
CA TRP A 432 -15.55 46.76 21.37
C TRP A 432 -16.53 47.90 21.36
N THR A 433 -16.00 49.11 21.51
CA THR A 433 -16.79 50.35 21.43
C THR A 433 -16.64 50.90 20.03
N GLY A 434 -17.75 51.14 19.31
CA GLY A 434 -17.75 51.64 17.94
C GLY A 434 -18.92 51.06 17.15
N ASN A 435 -18.86 51.20 15.86
CA ASN A 435 -19.96 50.82 14.98
C ASN A 435 -20.31 49.33 15.17
N GLU A 436 -21.45 49.01 15.76
CA GLU A 436 -21.94 47.65 16.00
C GLU A 436 -22.15 46.84 14.69
N SER A 437 -22.11 47.55 13.55
CA SER A 437 -22.25 46.96 12.20
C SER A 437 -20.95 46.44 11.63
N ALA A 438 -19.82 46.59 12.31
CA ALA A 438 -18.54 46.01 11.83
C ALA A 438 -18.60 44.48 11.84
N ASP A 439 -18.54 43.91 10.64
CA ASP A 439 -18.68 42.48 10.42
C ASP A 439 -17.31 41.80 10.60
N TYR A 440 -16.84 41.74 11.87
CA TYR A 440 -15.60 41.06 12.23
C TYR A 440 -15.85 39.56 12.44
N ASP A 441 -15.19 38.73 11.67
CA ASP A 441 -15.08 37.29 11.94
C ASP A 441 -13.85 37.06 12.80
N LEU A 442 -14.08 36.66 14.06
CA LEU A 442 -13.04 36.53 15.08
C LEU A 442 -12.75 35.08 15.35
N THR A 443 -11.46 34.70 15.37
CA THR A 443 -11.02 33.37 15.74
C THR A 443 -9.75 33.45 16.59
N LEU A 444 -9.71 32.76 17.71
CA LEU A 444 -8.50 32.57 18.51
C LEU A 444 -7.69 31.43 17.90
N TYR A 445 -6.47 31.71 17.48
CA TYR A 445 -5.49 30.78 17.00
C TYR A 445 -4.41 30.51 18.05
N MET A 446 -3.95 29.30 18.14
CA MET A 446 -2.97 28.86 19.10
C MET A 446 -1.91 28.02 18.42
N THR A 447 -0.64 28.45 18.42
CA THR A 447 0.47 27.69 17.84
C THR A 447 0.91 26.60 18.78
N LEU A 448 1.24 25.42 18.25
CA LEU A 448 1.78 24.33 19.02
C LEU A 448 3.31 24.38 18.99
N PRO A 449 4.01 23.99 20.08
CA PRO A 449 5.46 23.87 20.05
C PRO A 449 5.84 22.83 19.00
N LYS A 450 6.92 23.09 18.24
CA LYS A 450 7.50 22.05 17.39
C LYS A 450 7.90 20.89 18.30
N SER A 451 7.40 19.70 18.00
CA SER A 451 7.94 18.49 18.65
C SER A 451 9.41 18.42 18.30
N GLU A 452 10.28 18.57 19.27
CA GLU A 452 11.67 18.17 19.15
C GLU A 452 11.66 16.65 18.88
N THR A 453 11.93 16.29 17.64
CA THR A 453 12.20 14.91 17.22
C THR A 453 13.66 14.62 17.41
#